data_baeaed6a6b8cfe8487e4042a58375a32
#
_entry.id   baeaed6a6b8cfe8487e4042a58375a32
#
_cell.length_a   1.000
_cell.length_b   1.000
_cell.length_c   1.000
_cell.angle_alpha   90.00
_cell.angle_beta   90.00
_cell.angle_gamma   90.00
#
_symmetry.space_group_name_H-M   'P 1'
#
loop_
_entity.id
_entity.type
_entity.pdbx_description
1 polymer ?
#
loop_
_entity_poly.entity_id
_entity_poly.type
_entity_poly.pdbx_seq_one_letter_code
_entity_poly.pdbx_strand_id
1 'polypeptide(L)'
;MLNKIIGFSLQNRILVLVASVLLLIGGTYTAMHTEVDVFPDLNAPTVVIMTEANGMAAEEVEQLVTFPVETAVNGATGVRRVRSSSTNGFSVVWVEFDWDTDIYLARQIVSEKLAVVSESLPANVGKPTLGPQSSILGEMLIVCLLYTSPSPRDRT
;
A
#
# COMPACT_ATOMS: atom_id res chain seq x y z
N MET A 1 -14.90 -48.72 -12.62
CA MET A 1 -15.40 -47.40 -12.90
C MET A 1 -14.78 -46.79 -14.19
N LEU A 2 -13.48 -46.97 -14.41
CA LEU A 2 -12.75 -46.43 -15.58
C LEU A 2 -13.34 -46.91 -16.93
N ASN A 3 -13.64 -48.21 -17.06
CA ASN A 3 -14.19 -48.80 -18.32
C ASN A 3 -15.55 -48.22 -18.70
N LYS A 4 -16.38 -47.79 -17.72
CA LYS A 4 -17.66 -47.12 -18.02
C LYS A 4 -17.46 -45.70 -18.57
N ILE A 5 -16.48 -44.97 -18.05
CA ILE A 5 -16.14 -43.63 -18.50
C ILE A 5 -15.59 -43.68 -19.95
N ILE A 6 -14.68 -44.64 -20.20
CA ILE A 6 -14.09 -44.82 -21.52
C ILE A 6 -15.17 -45.24 -22.53
N GLY A 7 -16.07 -46.19 -22.20
CA GLY A 7 -17.17 -46.62 -23.06
C GLY A 7 -18.15 -45.47 -23.37
N PHE A 8 -18.50 -44.66 -22.39
CA PHE A 8 -19.39 -43.51 -22.57
C PHE A 8 -18.74 -42.43 -23.47
N SER A 9 -17.45 -42.18 -23.27
CA SER A 9 -16.69 -41.23 -24.09
C SER A 9 -16.57 -41.63 -25.54
N LEU A 10 -16.40 -42.90 -25.82
CA LEU A 10 -16.34 -43.43 -27.20
C LEU A 10 -17.70 -43.47 -27.89
N GLN A 11 -18.80 -43.67 -27.18
CA GLN A 11 -20.15 -43.63 -27.71
C GLN A 11 -20.62 -42.22 -28.02
N ASN A 12 -20.22 -41.21 -27.25
CA ASN A 12 -20.68 -39.84 -27.39
C ASN A 12 -19.55 -38.88 -27.78
N ARG A 13 -18.91 -39.11 -28.93
CA ARG A 13 -17.78 -38.35 -29.45
C ARG A 13 -18.04 -36.82 -29.52
N ILE A 14 -19.24 -36.45 -29.97
CA ILE A 14 -19.64 -35.04 -30.12
C ILE A 14 -19.74 -34.37 -28.75
N LEU A 15 -20.29 -35.04 -27.76
CA LEU A 15 -20.43 -34.51 -26.41
C LEU A 15 -19.06 -34.24 -25.76
N VAL A 16 -18.13 -35.17 -25.96
CA VAL A 16 -16.74 -35.03 -25.43
C VAL A 16 -16.02 -33.88 -26.13
N LEU A 17 -16.19 -33.70 -27.44
CA LEU A 17 -15.63 -32.59 -28.20
C LEU A 17 -16.17 -31.24 -27.70
N VAL A 18 -17.50 -31.13 -27.53
CA VAL A 18 -18.13 -29.91 -27.03
C VAL A 18 -17.65 -29.59 -25.58
N ALA A 19 -17.61 -30.60 -24.74
CA ALA A 19 -17.10 -30.44 -23.35
C ALA A 19 -15.63 -30.00 -23.34
N SER A 20 -14.77 -30.54 -24.19
CA SER A 20 -13.38 -30.15 -24.35
C SER A 20 -13.21 -28.70 -24.80
N VAL A 21 -14.00 -28.27 -25.78
CA VAL A 21 -13.97 -26.88 -26.26
C VAL A 21 -14.45 -25.91 -25.18
N LEU A 22 -15.53 -26.27 -24.47
CA LEU A 22 -16.00 -25.45 -23.32
C LEU A 22 -14.96 -25.33 -22.19
N LEU A 23 -14.28 -26.42 -21.89
CA LEU A 23 -13.19 -26.41 -20.90
C LEU A 23 -12.01 -25.55 -21.37
N LEU A 24 -11.65 -25.60 -22.65
CA LEU A 24 -10.59 -24.78 -23.22
C LEU A 24 -10.95 -23.28 -23.14
N ILE A 25 -12.16 -22.92 -23.55
CA ILE A 25 -12.63 -21.52 -23.52
C ILE A 25 -12.72 -21.03 -22.08
N GLY A 26 -13.33 -21.81 -21.18
CA GLY A 26 -13.46 -21.47 -19.76
C GLY A 26 -12.11 -21.37 -19.07
N GLY A 27 -11.20 -22.32 -19.33
CA GLY A 27 -9.84 -22.31 -18.76
C GLY A 27 -9.02 -21.10 -19.24
N THR A 28 -9.10 -20.76 -20.53
CA THR A 28 -8.42 -19.58 -21.08
C THR A 28 -8.99 -18.28 -20.51
N TYR A 29 -10.32 -18.20 -20.40
CA TYR A 29 -10.97 -17.04 -19.79
C TYR A 29 -10.55 -16.84 -18.33
N THR A 30 -10.57 -17.91 -17.53
CA THR A 30 -10.14 -17.88 -16.13
C THR A 30 -8.66 -17.51 -16.02
N ALA A 31 -7.79 -18.10 -16.84
CA ALA A 31 -6.36 -17.81 -16.83
C ALA A 31 -6.05 -16.33 -17.17
N MET A 32 -6.82 -15.73 -18.09
CA MET A 32 -6.63 -14.31 -18.45
C MET A 32 -7.15 -13.35 -17.37
N HIS A 33 -8.09 -13.78 -16.52
CA HIS A 33 -8.67 -12.95 -15.45
C HIS A 33 -8.13 -13.30 -14.07
N THR A 34 -7.24 -14.28 -13.98
CA THR A 34 -6.54 -14.55 -12.70
C THR A 34 -5.45 -13.50 -12.54
N GLU A 35 -5.60 -12.65 -11.55
CA GLU A 35 -4.55 -11.73 -11.12
C GLU A 35 -3.37 -12.58 -10.62
N VAL A 36 -2.30 -12.61 -11.40
CA VAL A 36 -1.06 -13.28 -11.03
C VAL A 36 -0.17 -12.23 -10.37
N ASP A 37 -0.37 -12.03 -9.07
CA ASP A 37 0.57 -11.26 -8.28
C ASP A 37 1.83 -12.09 -8.07
N VAL A 38 2.92 -11.65 -8.70
CA VAL A 38 4.24 -12.31 -8.60
C VAL A 38 4.79 -12.22 -7.18
N PHE A 39 4.38 -11.20 -6.44
CA PHE A 39 4.67 -11.02 -5.02
C PHE A 39 3.36 -10.76 -4.28
N PRO A 40 2.94 -11.66 -3.36
CA PRO A 40 1.85 -11.34 -2.47
C PRO A 40 2.21 -10.07 -1.70
N ASP A 41 1.26 -9.16 -1.57
CA ASP A 41 1.42 -7.96 -0.75
C ASP A 41 1.81 -8.36 0.67
N LEU A 42 3.12 -8.35 0.95
CA LEU A 42 3.68 -8.70 2.25
C LEU A 42 3.48 -7.59 3.29
N ASN A 43 3.08 -6.42 2.83
CA ASN A 43 2.84 -5.25 3.67
C ASN A 43 1.36 -4.87 3.68
N ALA A 44 0.81 -4.71 4.88
CA ALA A 44 -0.50 -4.11 5.04
C ALA A 44 -0.54 -2.71 4.39
N PRO A 45 -1.71 -2.28 3.86
CA PRO A 45 -1.85 -0.94 3.30
C PRO A 45 -1.41 0.10 4.32
N THR A 46 -0.37 0.87 3.99
CA THR A 46 0.23 1.85 4.90
C THR A 46 0.17 3.24 4.29
N VAL A 47 -0.38 4.18 5.05
CA VAL A 47 -0.42 5.59 4.68
C VAL A 47 0.61 6.33 5.53
N VAL A 48 1.47 7.10 4.85
CA VAL A 48 2.51 7.91 5.51
C VAL A 48 2.03 9.36 5.56
N ILE A 49 2.13 9.97 6.73
CA ILE A 49 1.82 11.39 6.96
C ILE A 49 3.14 12.09 7.29
N MET A 50 3.41 13.18 6.63
CA MET A 50 4.60 14.00 6.83
C MET A 50 4.19 15.42 7.23
N THR A 51 4.81 15.95 8.28
CA THR A 51 4.53 17.30 8.77
C THR A 51 5.84 18.01 9.05
N GLU A 52 6.03 19.18 8.46
CA GLU A 52 7.16 20.04 8.72
C GLU A 52 6.88 20.98 9.91
N ALA A 53 7.78 21.01 10.88
CA ALA A 53 7.68 21.81 12.10
C ALA A 53 8.98 22.58 12.31
N ASN A 54 9.33 23.43 11.35
CA ASN A 54 10.60 24.15 11.31
C ASN A 54 10.88 24.93 12.61
N GLY A 55 12.09 24.73 13.17
CA GLY A 55 12.55 25.44 14.35
C GLY A 55 12.14 24.81 15.68
N MET A 56 11.40 23.69 15.67
CA MET A 56 11.02 22.96 16.89
C MET A 56 12.03 21.85 17.21
N ALA A 57 12.30 21.63 18.49
CA ALA A 57 13.03 20.47 18.97
C ALA A 57 12.17 19.20 18.85
N ALA A 58 12.81 18.02 18.81
CA ALA A 58 12.12 16.75 18.62
C ALA A 58 11.01 16.51 19.68
N GLU A 59 11.23 16.88 20.93
CA GLU A 59 10.24 16.76 22.00
C GLU A 59 9.02 17.67 21.79
N GLU A 60 9.26 18.89 21.29
CA GLU A 60 8.19 19.84 20.97
C GLU A 60 7.38 19.35 19.78
N VAL A 61 8.05 18.82 18.74
CA VAL A 61 7.40 18.21 17.58
C VAL A 61 6.54 17.03 18.01
N GLU A 62 7.02 16.20 18.92
CA GLU A 62 6.25 15.07 19.42
C GLU A 62 4.98 15.51 20.14
N GLN A 63 5.08 16.45 21.06
CA GLN A 63 3.96 16.88 21.88
C GLN A 63 2.92 17.72 21.11
N LEU A 64 3.38 18.63 20.25
CA LEU A 64 2.53 19.62 19.60
C LEU A 64 2.05 19.20 18.21
N VAL A 65 2.74 18.27 17.55
CA VAL A 65 2.45 17.86 16.19
C VAL A 65 2.12 16.37 16.10
N THR A 66 3.04 15.53 16.53
CA THR A 66 2.93 14.08 16.36
C THR A 66 1.79 13.50 17.17
N PHE A 67 1.70 13.80 18.44
CA PHE A 67 0.67 13.27 19.33
C PHE A 67 -0.76 13.67 18.94
N PRO A 68 -1.08 14.92 18.57
CA PRO A 68 -2.40 15.27 18.03
C PRO A 68 -2.76 14.52 16.73
N VAL A 69 -1.80 14.38 15.82
CA VAL A 69 -1.99 13.64 14.57
C VAL A 69 -2.23 12.15 14.84
N GLU A 70 -1.41 11.52 15.68
CA GLU A 70 -1.61 10.11 16.08
C GLU A 70 -2.98 9.87 16.70
N THR A 71 -3.37 10.73 17.64
CA THR A 71 -4.65 10.59 18.34
C THR A 71 -5.83 10.66 17.37
N ALA A 72 -5.75 11.54 16.38
CA ALA A 72 -6.82 11.70 15.40
C ALA A 72 -6.91 10.52 14.43
N VAL A 73 -5.78 9.99 13.97
CA VAL A 73 -5.77 8.86 13.03
C VAL A 73 -5.98 7.52 13.72
N ASN A 74 -5.60 7.37 14.98
CA ASN A 74 -5.82 6.13 15.75
C ASN A 74 -7.30 5.82 15.97
N GLY A 75 -8.15 6.83 15.95
CA GLY A 75 -9.62 6.68 16.01
C GLY A 75 -10.29 6.42 14.65
N ALA A 76 -9.53 6.23 13.57
CA ALA A 76 -10.08 5.98 12.24
C ALA A 76 -10.43 4.50 12.03
N THR A 77 -11.50 4.26 11.25
CA THR A 77 -11.98 2.91 10.96
C THR A 77 -10.93 2.12 10.14
N GLY A 78 -10.67 0.88 10.53
CA GLY A 78 -9.75 -0.01 9.82
C GLY A 78 -8.27 0.22 10.13
N VAL A 79 -7.94 1.11 11.06
CA VAL A 79 -6.56 1.31 11.51
C VAL A 79 -6.16 0.19 12.46
N ARG A 80 -5.13 -0.55 12.08
CA ARG A 80 -4.55 -1.65 12.84
C ARG A 80 -3.44 -1.17 13.78
N ARG A 81 -2.60 -0.26 13.31
CA ARG A 81 -1.45 0.25 14.06
C ARG A 81 -1.05 1.62 13.56
N VAL A 82 -0.65 2.47 14.48
CA VAL A 82 -0.01 3.75 14.20
C VAL A 82 1.40 3.73 14.77
N ARG A 83 2.37 4.22 14.01
CA ARG A 83 3.75 4.43 14.43
C ARG A 83 4.16 5.83 14.03
N SER A 84 5.03 6.43 14.80
CA SER A 84 5.57 7.74 14.50
C SER A 84 7.06 7.85 14.75
N SER A 85 7.65 8.85 14.16
CA SER A 85 9.01 9.27 14.42
C SER A 85 9.07 10.79 14.39
N SER A 86 9.51 11.38 15.50
CA SER A 86 9.68 12.82 15.63
C SER A 86 11.17 13.15 15.62
N THR A 87 11.54 14.09 14.75
CA THR A 87 12.90 14.61 14.63
C THR A 87 12.86 16.13 14.73
N ASN A 88 14.02 16.76 14.84
CA ASN A 88 14.09 18.23 14.86
C ASN A 88 13.46 18.81 13.59
N GLY A 89 12.36 19.52 13.75
CA GLY A 89 11.65 20.17 12.65
C GLY A 89 10.82 19.28 11.75
N PHE A 90 10.67 17.99 12.05
CA PHE A 90 9.94 17.07 11.17
C PHE A 90 9.27 15.92 11.93
N SER A 91 8.01 15.63 11.55
CA SER A 91 7.23 14.49 12.06
C SER A 91 6.83 13.58 10.92
N VAL A 92 6.97 12.28 11.14
CA VAL A 92 6.47 11.23 10.23
C VAL A 92 5.58 10.29 11.01
N VAL A 93 4.37 10.04 10.51
CA VAL A 93 3.43 9.09 11.10
C VAL A 93 3.04 8.06 10.05
N TRP A 94 3.24 6.78 10.37
CA TRP A 94 2.85 5.64 9.56
C TRP A 94 1.56 5.04 10.12
N VAL A 95 0.53 4.99 9.29
CA VAL A 95 -0.78 4.43 9.63
C VAL A 95 -0.97 3.14 8.85
N GLU A 96 -0.91 2.01 9.55
CA GLU A 96 -1.13 0.68 8.99
C GLU A 96 -2.62 0.33 9.10
N PHE A 97 -3.23 -0.03 7.97
CA PHE A 97 -4.63 -0.47 7.89
C PHE A 97 -4.74 -2.00 7.84
N ASP A 98 -5.95 -2.51 8.01
CA ASP A 98 -6.23 -3.94 7.82
C ASP A 98 -6.03 -4.36 6.36
N TRP A 99 -5.66 -5.62 6.14
CA TRP A 99 -5.28 -6.18 4.84
C TRP A 99 -6.35 -6.05 3.75
N ASP A 100 -7.62 -6.06 4.14
CA ASP A 100 -8.77 -5.96 3.22
C ASP A 100 -9.14 -4.51 2.86
N THR A 101 -8.38 -3.52 3.35
CA THR A 101 -8.68 -2.11 3.14
C THR A 101 -8.05 -1.60 1.85
N ASP A 102 -8.85 -1.04 0.95
CA ASP A 102 -8.35 -0.36 -0.23
C ASP A 102 -7.48 0.85 0.17
N ILE A 103 -6.28 0.93 -0.40
CA ILE A 103 -5.32 2.01 -0.11
C ILE A 103 -5.89 3.42 -0.44
N TYR A 104 -6.74 3.53 -1.46
CA TYR A 104 -7.38 4.80 -1.81
C TYR A 104 -8.40 5.23 -0.76
N LEU A 105 -9.19 4.29 -0.25
CA LEU A 105 -10.11 4.53 0.85
C LEU A 105 -9.35 4.89 2.13
N ALA A 106 -8.28 4.18 2.45
CA ALA A 106 -7.41 4.48 3.59
C ALA A 106 -6.86 5.90 3.52
N ARG A 107 -6.35 6.33 2.36
CA ARG A 107 -5.86 7.70 2.13
C ARG A 107 -6.95 8.75 2.27
N GLN A 108 -8.16 8.47 1.81
CA GLN A 108 -9.29 9.38 1.97
C GLN A 108 -9.66 9.57 3.45
N ILE A 109 -9.78 8.48 4.21
CA ILE A 109 -10.07 8.50 5.65
C ILE A 109 -9.01 9.32 6.40
N VAL A 110 -7.72 9.07 6.11
CA VAL A 110 -6.63 9.84 6.73
C VAL A 110 -6.69 11.32 6.34
N SER A 111 -6.96 11.64 5.07
CA SER A 111 -7.08 13.03 4.60
C SER A 111 -8.20 13.78 5.31
N GLU A 112 -9.35 13.16 5.53
CA GLU A 112 -10.47 13.74 6.28
C GLU A 112 -10.09 14.01 7.75
N LYS A 113 -9.38 13.08 8.40
CA LYS A 113 -8.90 13.26 9.77
C LYS A 113 -7.85 14.37 9.87
N LEU A 114 -6.92 14.44 8.90
CA LEU A 114 -5.89 15.47 8.84
C LEU A 114 -6.49 16.87 8.63
N ALA A 115 -7.56 17.00 7.84
CA ALA A 115 -8.23 18.28 7.66
C ALA A 115 -8.72 18.87 8.98
N VAL A 116 -9.29 18.03 9.85
CA VAL A 116 -9.76 18.45 11.19
C VAL A 116 -8.59 18.80 12.10
N VAL A 117 -7.54 17.97 12.12
CA VAL A 117 -6.37 18.19 13.00
C VAL A 117 -5.56 19.40 12.57
N SER A 118 -5.47 19.69 11.27
CA SER A 118 -4.70 20.82 10.78
C SER A 118 -5.12 22.17 11.36
N GLU A 119 -6.39 22.31 11.79
CA GLU A 119 -6.89 23.51 12.46
C GLU A 119 -6.42 23.64 13.91
N SER A 120 -6.06 22.52 14.55
CA SER A 120 -5.60 22.48 15.94
C SER A 120 -4.09 22.59 16.11
N LEU A 121 -3.34 22.48 15.00
CA LEU A 121 -1.88 22.58 15.01
C LEU A 121 -1.40 24.03 15.19
N PRO A 122 -0.23 24.25 15.77
CA PRO A 122 0.36 25.60 15.90
C PRO A 122 0.57 26.26 14.53
N ALA A 123 0.42 27.59 14.46
CA ALA A 123 0.50 28.36 13.20
C ALA A 123 1.88 28.32 12.51
N ASN A 124 2.94 27.96 13.24
CA ASN A 124 4.31 27.83 12.72
C ASN A 124 4.62 26.40 12.20
N VAL A 125 3.67 25.51 12.24
CA VAL A 125 3.77 24.14 11.70
C VAL A 125 3.21 24.09 10.29
N GLY A 126 3.91 23.39 9.39
CA GLY A 126 3.41 23.13 8.04
C GLY A 126 2.15 22.27 8.06
N LYS A 127 1.34 22.39 7.01
CA LYS A 127 0.16 21.53 6.89
C LYS A 127 0.59 20.06 6.74
N PRO A 128 -0.02 19.13 7.50
CA PRO A 128 0.22 17.71 7.31
C PRO A 128 -0.06 17.28 5.89
N THR A 129 0.88 16.60 5.26
CA THR A 129 0.77 16.11 3.89
C THR A 129 0.85 14.59 3.85
N LEU A 130 0.09 13.99 2.95
CA LEU A 130 0.19 12.56 2.71
C LEU A 130 1.42 12.26 1.85
N GLY A 131 2.27 11.37 2.34
CA GLY A 131 3.40 10.86 1.59
C GLY A 131 2.98 10.14 0.30
N PRO A 132 3.92 9.99 -0.65
CA PRO A 132 3.68 9.20 -1.84
C PRO A 132 3.41 7.74 -1.47
N GLN A 133 2.71 7.03 -2.35
CA GLN A 133 2.57 5.58 -2.20
C GLN A 133 3.94 4.95 -2.45
N SER A 134 4.52 4.37 -1.41
CA SER A 134 5.75 3.60 -1.54
C SER A 134 5.39 2.17 -1.93
N SER A 135 5.82 1.75 -3.12
CA SER A 135 5.85 0.35 -3.51
C SER A 135 7.25 -0.21 -3.20
N ILE A 136 7.33 -1.47 -2.79
CA ILE A 136 8.61 -2.18 -2.60
C ILE A 136 9.49 -2.06 -3.85
N LEU A 137 8.89 -2.10 -5.03
CA LEU A 137 9.59 -1.91 -6.31
C LEU A 137 10.14 -0.48 -6.49
N GLY A 138 9.45 0.53 -5.94
CA GLY A 138 9.89 1.93 -5.98
C GLY A 138 11.13 2.17 -5.10
N GLU A 139 11.20 1.54 -3.95
CA GLU A 139 12.37 1.63 -3.07
C GLU A 139 13.61 0.96 -3.69
N MET A 140 13.44 -0.17 -4.36
CA MET A 140 14.54 -0.82 -5.09
C MET A 140 15.06 0.02 -6.26
N LEU A 141 14.21 0.76 -6.95
CA LEU A 141 14.60 1.68 -8.03
C LEU A 141 15.39 2.88 -7.52
N ILE A 142 15.03 3.44 -6.37
CA ILE A 142 15.77 4.56 -5.74
C ILE A 142 17.16 4.11 -5.31
N VAL A 143 17.32 2.93 -4.75
CA VAL A 143 18.63 2.36 -4.38
C VAL A 143 19.51 2.13 -5.61
N CYS A 144 18.97 1.63 -6.72
CA CYS A 144 19.69 1.47 -7.98
C CYS A 144 20.17 2.80 -8.57
N LEU A 145 19.36 3.85 -8.51
CA LEU A 145 19.74 5.18 -9.01
C LEU A 145 20.87 5.82 -8.19
N LEU A 146 20.89 5.61 -6.88
CA LEU A 146 21.98 6.07 -6.01
C LEU A 146 23.32 5.35 -6.29
N TYR A 147 23.27 4.07 -6.64
CA TYR A 147 24.48 3.30 -7.00
C TYR A 147 25.04 3.66 -8.39
N THR A 148 24.20 4.10 -9.32
CA THR A 148 24.62 4.49 -10.69
C THR A 148 25.01 5.96 -10.81
N SER A 149 24.78 6.77 -9.80
CA SER A 149 25.20 8.17 -9.74
C SER A 149 26.72 8.22 -9.46
N PRO A 150 27.56 8.67 -10.41
CA PRO A 150 29.00 8.79 -10.14
C PRO A 150 29.21 9.77 -9.00
N SER A 151 29.96 9.34 -7.98
CA SER A 151 30.35 10.21 -6.87
C SER A 151 31.08 11.44 -7.42
N PRO A 152 30.86 12.65 -6.87
CA PRO A 152 31.63 13.84 -7.25
C PRO A 152 33.15 13.68 -7.10
N ARG A 153 33.60 12.67 -6.38
CA ARG A 153 35.03 12.33 -6.17
C ARG A 153 35.66 11.52 -7.30
N ASP A 154 34.88 10.94 -8.21
CA ASP A 154 35.40 10.15 -9.33
C ASP A 154 35.64 10.99 -10.59
N ARG A 155 35.63 12.32 -10.46
CA ARG A 155 35.94 13.32 -11.52
C ARG A 155 37.34 13.90 -11.36
N THR A 156 38.33 13.05 -11.26
CA THR A 156 39.73 13.46 -11.45
C THR A 156 40.38 12.62 -12.52
#